data_ba04f4591af3000f05a3765dfd1f129b
#
_entry.id   ba04f4591af3000f05a3765dfd1f129b
#
_cell.length_a   1.000
_cell.length_b   1.000
_cell.length_c   1.000
_cell.angle_alpha   90.00
_cell.angle_beta   90.00
_cell.angle_gamma   90.00
#
_symmetry.space_group_name_H-M   'P 1'
#
loop_
_entity.id
_entity.type
_entity.pdbx_description
1 polymer ?
#
loop_
_entity_poly.entity_id
_entity_poly.type
_entity_poly.pdbx_seq_one_letter_code
_entity_poly.pdbx_strand_id
1 'polypeptide(L)'
;MVKELARIIEIPEGVAVEIGDDATVKVTGPLGTVSRRLWYPGIEIRKDESSLVVDAEITRKRHRSMVGTTAAHLNNMIKGVTDGFEYRMKAVYSHFPIQLKATKEELLISNFLGERKARSARIMGGSQVEVKGDTVIVTGIDKELVGQTMANIEQATKVRGFDVRVFQDGIYLVDKR
;
A
#
# COMPACT_ATOMS: atom_id res chain seq x y z
N MET A 1 -0.17 -36.82 5.82
CA MET A 1 0.55 -35.67 6.38
C MET A 1 -0.39 -34.46 6.40
N VAL A 2 -0.92 -34.11 7.54
CA VAL A 2 -1.68 -32.85 7.72
C VAL A 2 -0.65 -31.74 7.61
N LYS A 3 -0.69 -30.96 6.52
CA LYS A 3 0.14 -29.75 6.41
C LYS A 3 -0.35 -28.78 7.48
N GLU A 4 0.54 -28.40 8.38
CA GLU A 4 0.28 -27.32 9.34
C GLU A 4 -0.26 -26.11 8.60
N LEU A 5 -1.46 -25.71 8.95
CA LEU A 5 -2.11 -24.52 8.38
C LEU A 5 -1.61 -23.25 9.04
N ALA A 6 -1.16 -23.34 10.26
CA ALA A 6 -0.70 -22.22 11.06
C ALA A 6 0.45 -21.47 10.38
N ARG A 7 0.37 -20.13 10.41
CA ARG A 7 1.44 -19.23 10.00
C ARG A 7 1.94 -18.48 11.21
N ILE A 8 3.25 -18.60 11.44
CA ILE A 8 3.94 -17.91 12.53
C ILE A 8 4.62 -16.66 11.93
N ILE A 9 4.46 -15.53 12.59
CA ILE A 9 5.01 -14.24 12.21
C ILE A 9 5.78 -13.72 13.41
N GLU A 10 7.07 -13.50 13.25
CA GLU A 10 7.92 -12.93 14.28
C GLU A 10 7.62 -11.45 14.48
N ILE A 11 7.59 -11.00 15.74
CA ILE A 11 7.45 -9.60 16.11
C ILE A 11 8.86 -9.07 16.36
N PRO A 12 9.37 -8.14 15.54
CA PRO A 12 10.70 -7.58 15.76
C PRO A 12 10.75 -6.72 17.02
N GLU A 13 11.94 -6.52 17.56
CA GLU A 13 12.17 -5.65 18.72
C GLU A 13 11.68 -4.23 18.44
N GLY A 14 11.02 -3.61 19.41
CA GLY A 14 10.47 -2.26 19.28
C GLY A 14 9.09 -2.18 18.63
N VAL A 15 8.46 -3.30 18.29
CA VAL A 15 7.08 -3.36 17.79
C VAL A 15 6.16 -3.94 18.86
N ALA A 16 5.09 -3.20 19.16
CA ALA A 16 4.02 -3.66 20.05
C ALA A 16 2.78 -4.06 19.22
N VAL A 17 2.21 -5.22 19.53
CA VAL A 17 0.98 -5.71 18.89
C VAL A 17 -0.09 -5.93 19.94
N GLU A 18 -1.26 -5.36 19.71
CA GLU A 18 -2.48 -5.50 20.50
C GLU A 18 -3.56 -6.14 19.63
N ILE A 19 -4.29 -7.11 20.17
CA ILE A 19 -5.40 -7.79 19.50
C ILE A 19 -6.66 -7.50 20.30
N GLY A 20 -7.63 -6.82 19.68
CA GLY A 20 -8.93 -6.53 20.26
C GLY A 20 -9.93 -7.68 20.07
N ASP A 21 -11.00 -7.69 20.86
CA ASP A 21 -12.04 -8.75 20.87
C ASP A 21 -12.80 -8.86 19.53
N ASP A 22 -12.83 -7.80 18.74
CA ASP A 22 -13.46 -7.76 17.40
C ASP A 22 -12.50 -8.19 16.27
N ALA A 23 -11.38 -8.82 16.60
CA ALA A 23 -10.27 -9.16 15.71
C ALA A 23 -9.63 -7.92 15.03
N THR A 24 -9.71 -6.77 15.64
CA THR A 24 -8.91 -5.61 15.26
C THR A 24 -7.50 -5.76 15.82
N VAL A 25 -6.54 -5.84 14.93
CA VAL A 25 -5.12 -5.88 15.28
C VAL A 25 -4.55 -4.47 15.14
N LYS A 26 -3.90 -4.00 16.20
CA LYS A 26 -3.20 -2.73 16.25
C LYS A 26 -1.70 -3.00 16.42
N VAL A 27 -0.92 -2.49 15.48
CA VAL A 27 0.54 -2.63 15.46
C VAL A 27 1.15 -1.26 15.63
N THR A 28 1.99 -1.10 16.65
CA THR A 28 2.68 0.14 16.96
C THR A 28 4.18 -0.08 16.86
N GLY A 29 4.88 0.78 16.13
CA GLY A 29 6.33 0.73 15.95
C GLY A 29 6.96 2.12 15.85
N PRO A 30 8.24 2.21 15.47
CA PRO A 30 9.00 3.45 15.42
C PRO A 30 8.39 4.53 14.53
N LEU A 31 7.79 4.15 13.39
CA LEU A 31 7.22 5.08 12.41
C LEU A 31 5.77 5.46 12.69
N GLY A 32 5.10 4.76 13.59
CA GLY A 32 3.71 5.05 13.95
C GLY A 32 2.88 3.83 14.30
N THR A 33 1.57 3.97 14.16
CA THR A 33 0.60 2.93 14.50
C THR A 33 -0.33 2.66 13.32
N VAL A 34 -0.52 1.38 13.01
CA VAL A 34 -1.48 0.92 12.02
C VAL A 34 -2.48 -0.01 12.72
N SER A 35 -3.77 0.18 12.46
CA SER A 35 -4.82 -0.69 12.98
C SER A 35 -5.68 -1.22 11.85
N ARG A 36 -6.04 -2.52 11.94
CA ARG A 36 -6.87 -3.17 10.93
C ARG A 36 -7.71 -4.28 11.55
N ARG A 37 -8.97 -4.35 11.14
CA ARG A 37 -9.84 -5.46 11.46
C ARG A 37 -9.57 -6.62 10.51
N LEU A 38 -9.12 -7.77 11.06
CA LEU A 38 -8.73 -8.96 10.29
C LEU A 38 -9.65 -10.15 10.63
N TRP A 39 -10.93 -9.87 10.77
CA TRP A 39 -11.93 -10.89 11.11
C TRP A 39 -12.31 -11.75 9.90
N TYR A 40 -12.30 -13.05 10.09
CA TYR A 40 -12.85 -14.01 9.14
C TYR A 40 -13.37 -15.23 9.89
N PRO A 41 -14.55 -15.81 9.53
CA PRO A 41 -15.10 -16.99 10.22
C PRO A 41 -14.13 -18.16 10.23
N GLY A 42 -13.86 -18.74 11.42
CA GLY A 42 -12.98 -19.90 11.60
C GLY A 42 -11.49 -19.60 11.42
N ILE A 43 -11.07 -18.33 11.47
CA ILE A 43 -9.66 -17.93 11.59
C ILE A 43 -9.45 -17.31 12.96
N GLU A 44 -8.39 -17.73 13.62
CA GLU A 44 -7.96 -17.24 14.91
C GLU A 44 -6.58 -16.61 14.80
N ILE A 45 -6.39 -15.47 15.45
CA ILE A 45 -5.11 -14.78 15.58
C ILE A 45 -4.75 -14.79 17.05
N ARG A 46 -3.63 -15.42 17.37
CA ARG A 46 -3.10 -15.48 18.75
C ARG A 46 -1.76 -14.77 18.80
N LYS A 47 -1.48 -14.15 19.93
CA LYS A 47 -0.18 -13.58 20.22
C LYS A 47 0.53 -14.52 21.23
N ASP A 48 1.70 -15.00 20.82
CA ASP A 48 2.68 -15.61 21.71
C ASP A 48 3.69 -14.54 22.16
N GLU A 49 4.62 -14.90 23.05
CA GLU A 49 5.58 -13.95 23.66
C GLU A 49 6.27 -13.04 22.62
N SER A 50 6.78 -13.60 21.52
CA SER A 50 7.54 -12.89 20.47
C SER A 50 7.00 -13.11 19.06
N SER A 51 5.82 -13.73 18.92
CA SER A 51 5.26 -14.06 17.61
C SER A 51 3.74 -13.93 17.57
N LEU A 52 3.22 -13.82 16.34
CA LEU A 52 1.79 -13.93 16.05
C LEU A 52 1.54 -15.26 15.33
N VAL A 53 0.57 -15.99 15.81
CA VAL A 53 0.14 -17.24 15.18
C VAL A 53 -1.23 -17.01 14.56
N VAL A 54 -1.34 -17.30 13.27
CA VAL A 54 -2.60 -17.28 12.52
C VAL A 54 -2.94 -18.68 12.13
N ASP A 55 -4.07 -19.19 12.63
CA ASP A 55 -4.53 -20.55 12.38
C ASP A 55 -6.00 -20.58 11.97
N ALA A 56 -6.45 -21.71 11.48
CA ALA A 56 -7.84 -21.96 11.12
C ALA A 56 -8.30 -23.32 11.61
N GLU A 57 -9.44 -23.37 12.30
CA GLU A 57 -10.09 -24.61 12.75
C GLU A 57 -10.45 -25.54 11.60
N ILE A 58 -10.73 -24.98 10.43
CA ILE A 58 -11.24 -25.71 9.27
C ILE A 58 -10.20 -25.75 8.16
N THR A 59 -9.85 -26.96 7.69
CA THR A 59 -8.81 -27.20 6.68
C THR A 59 -9.25 -27.01 5.22
N ARG A 60 -10.39 -26.37 4.96
CA ARG A 60 -10.89 -26.12 3.60
C ARG A 60 -9.97 -25.15 2.85
N LYS A 61 -9.86 -25.29 1.52
CA LYS A 61 -9.03 -24.46 0.63
C LYS A 61 -9.21 -22.95 0.88
N ARG A 62 -10.45 -22.51 1.09
CA ARG A 62 -10.78 -21.10 1.37
C ARG A 62 -10.15 -20.58 2.67
N HIS A 63 -10.22 -21.36 3.76
CA HIS A 63 -9.62 -20.99 5.04
C HIS A 63 -8.10 -20.94 4.95
N ARG A 64 -7.48 -21.90 4.25
CA ARG A 64 -6.04 -21.88 3.99
C ARG A 64 -5.59 -20.62 3.25
N SER A 65 -6.35 -20.20 2.24
CA SER A 65 -6.07 -18.95 1.50
C SER A 65 -6.19 -17.74 2.41
N MET A 66 -7.20 -17.72 3.29
CA MET A 66 -7.41 -16.61 4.22
C MET A 66 -6.37 -16.54 5.33
N VAL A 67 -5.89 -17.67 5.86
CA VAL A 67 -4.74 -17.69 6.78
C VAL A 67 -3.54 -17.03 6.13
N GLY A 68 -3.23 -17.39 4.87
CA GLY A 68 -2.15 -16.75 4.11
C GLY A 68 -2.34 -15.25 3.91
N THR A 69 -3.58 -14.82 3.61
CA THR A 69 -3.92 -13.39 3.42
C THR A 69 -3.77 -12.63 4.74
N THR A 70 -4.32 -13.16 5.84
CA THR A 70 -4.22 -12.55 7.17
C THR A 70 -2.76 -12.43 7.60
N ALA A 71 -1.97 -13.49 7.43
CA ALA A 71 -0.53 -13.46 7.72
C ALA A 71 0.21 -12.42 6.87
N ALA A 72 -0.12 -12.29 5.60
CA ALA A 72 0.49 -11.28 4.73
C ALA A 72 0.13 -9.85 5.16
N HIS A 73 -1.12 -9.60 5.61
CA HIS A 73 -1.52 -8.30 6.16
C HIS A 73 -0.74 -7.97 7.43
N LEU A 74 -0.62 -8.92 8.38
CA LEU A 74 0.16 -8.73 9.60
C LEU A 74 1.63 -8.42 9.31
N ASN A 75 2.27 -9.17 8.42
CA ASN A 75 3.63 -8.89 7.97
C ASN A 75 3.77 -7.50 7.34
N ASN A 76 2.81 -7.09 6.50
CA ASN A 76 2.82 -5.75 5.93
C ASN A 76 2.63 -4.65 6.99
N MET A 77 1.78 -4.88 8.02
CA MET A 77 1.62 -3.94 9.12
C MET A 77 2.92 -3.79 9.94
N ILE A 78 3.57 -4.91 10.27
CA ILE A 78 4.84 -4.90 10.98
C ILE A 78 5.90 -4.15 10.15
N LYS A 79 6.09 -4.53 8.89
CA LYS A 79 7.03 -3.86 7.99
C LYS A 79 6.73 -2.37 7.84
N GLY A 80 5.45 -2.02 7.75
CA GLY A 80 5.04 -0.63 7.61
C GLY A 80 5.38 0.26 8.80
N VAL A 81 5.27 -0.27 10.03
CA VAL A 81 5.62 0.50 11.23
C VAL A 81 7.11 0.49 11.56
N THR A 82 7.91 -0.42 10.96
CA THR A 82 9.37 -0.49 11.13
C THR A 82 10.11 0.26 10.02
N ASP A 83 9.93 -0.15 8.78
CA ASP A 83 10.68 0.35 7.61
C ASP A 83 9.88 1.39 6.81
N GLY A 84 8.54 1.27 6.85
CA GLY A 84 7.66 2.01 5.96
C GLY A 84 7.62 1.44 4.54
N PHE A 85 6.85 2.10 3.68
CA PHE A 85 6.78 1.79 2.26
C PHE A 85 7.11 3.03 1.44
N GLU A 86 7.91 2.84 0.40
CA GLU A 86 8.27 3.88 -0.56
C GLU A 86 8.06 3.36 -1.98
N TYR A 87 7.19 4.04 -2.75
CA TYR A 87 6.98 3.76 -4.16
C TYR A 87 7.48 4.93 -4.99
N ARG A 88 8.34 4.64 -5.95
CA ARG A 88 8.92 5.63 -6.85
C ARG A 88 8.26 5.53 -8.21
N MET A 89 7.74 6.65 -8.68
CA MET A 89 7.13 6.79 -9.98
C MET A 89 7.90 7.81 -10.81
N LYS A 90 7.83 7.68 -12.12
CA LYS A 90 8.46 8.61 -13.06
C LYS A 90 7.44 9.17 -14.03
N ALA A 91 7.43 10.48 -14.19
CA ALA A 91 6.68 11.15 -15.23
C ALA A 91 7.43 11.00 -16.56
N VAL A 92 6.72 10.52 -17.57
CA VAL A 92 7.22 10.32 -18.94
C VAL A 92 6.37 11.16 -19.86
N TYR A 93 7.00 11.96 -20.73
CA TYR A 93 6.34 12.79 -21.72
C TYR A 93 7.24 12.98 -22.95
N SER A 94 6.62 13.18 -24.10
CA SER A 94 7.36 13.37 -25.37
C SER A 94 7.39 14.82 -25.82
N HIS A 95 6.25 15.51 -25.85
CA HIS A 95 6.13 16.86 -26.40
C HIS A 95 5.75 17.92 -25.37
N PHE A 96 4.90 17.55 -24.40
CA PHE A 96 4.36 18.46 -23.41
C PHE A 96 4.94 18.15 -22.03
N PRO A 97 5.86 18.98 -21.48
CA PRO A 97 6.44 18.72 -20.18
C PRO A 97 5.35 18.76 -19.11
N ILE A 98 5.21 17.64 -18.39
CA ILE A 98 4.24 17.49 -17.31
C ILE A 98 4.73 18.30 -16.11
N GLN A 99 3.88 19.16 -15.57
CA GLN A 99 4.15 19.92 -14.34
C GLN A 99 3.41 19.28 -13.18
N LEU A 100 4.15 18.98 -12.12
CA LEU A 100 3.64 18.29 -10.94
C LEU A 100 3.69 19.21 -9.73
N LYS A 101 2.59 19.28 -8.97
CA LYS A 101 2.51 20.00 -7.71
C LYS A 101 1.79 19.16 -6.68
N ALA A 102 2.51 18.68 -5.68
CA ALA A 102 1.93 17.94 -4.57
C ALA A 102 1.35 18.91 -3.52
N THR A 103 0.16 18.61 -3.04
CA THR A 103 -0.48 19.17 -1.85
C THR A 103 -0.66 18.05 -0.81
N LYS A 104 -1.26 18.35 0.33
CA LYS A 104 -1.55 17.31 1.36
C LYS A 104 -2.62 16.31 0.92
N GLU A 105 -3.55 16.71 0.06
CA GLU A 105 -4.74 15.94 -0.29
C GLU A 105 -4.70 15.40 -1.73
N GLU A 106 -3.99 16.10 -2.62
CA GLU A 106 -3.94 15.75 -4.03
C GLU A 106 -2.61 16.09 -4.70
N LEU A 107 -2.28 15.35 -5.75
CA LEU A 107 -1.23 15.68 -6.70
C LEU A 107 -1.87 16.33 -7.93
N LEU A 108 -1.55 17.59 -8.19
CA LEU A 108 -1.97 18.32 -9.39
C LEU A 108 -0.99 18.03 -10.53
N ILE A 109 -1.55 17.69 -11.69
CA ILE A 109 -0.82 17.29 -12.88
C ILE A 109 -1.27 18.23 -14.00
N SER A 110 -0.40 19.19 -14.36
CA SER A 110 -0.69 20.22 -15.35
C SER A 110 0.02 19.93 -16.67
N ASN A 111 -0.54 20.45 -17.75
CA ASN A 111 0.00 20.31 -19.11
C ASN A 111 0.12 18.86 -19.61
N PHE A 112 -0.69 17.94 -19.09
CA PHE A 112 -0.72 16.57 -19.57
C PHE A 112 -1.32 16.53 -20.98
N LEU A 113 -0.54 16.05 -21.96
CA LEU A 113 -0.90 16.07 -23.40
C LEU A 113 -1.36 17.45 -23.91
N GLY A 114 -0.84 18.55 -23.33
CA GLY A 114 -1.24 19.92 -23.69
C GLY A 114 -2.61 20.35 -23.18
N GLU A 115 -3.23 19.61 -22.25
CA GLU A 115 -4.53 19.98 -21.67
C GLU A 115 -4.42 21.29 -20.87
N ARG A 116 -5.41 22.18 -21.06
CA ARG A 116 -5.49 23.44 -20.30
C ARG A 116 -5.91 23.23 -18.85
N LYS A 117 -6.74 22.22 -18.60
CA LYS A 117 -7.23 21.88 -17.25
C LYS A 117 -6.27 20.91 -16.60
N ALA A 118 -5.78 21.25 -15.41
CA ALA A 118 -4.99 20.33 -14.61
C ALA A 118 -5.81 19.10 -14.21
N ARG A 119 -5.20 17.92 -14.28
CA ARG A 119 -5.73 16.70 -13.68
C ARG A 119 -5.34 16.64 -12.22
N SER A 120 -6.13 15.97 -11.40
CA SER A 120 -5.80 15.75 -9.99
C SER A 120 -5.84 14.26 -9.65
N ALA A 121 -4.92 13.84 -8.79
CA ALA A 121 -4.89 12.51 -8.21
C ALA A 121 -5.00 12.63 -6.69
N ARG A 122 -6.03 12.02 -6.11
CA ARG A 122 -6.25 12.04 -4.66
C ARG A 122 -5.15 11.27 -3.94
N ILE A 123 -4.57 11.89 -2.91
CA ILE A 123 -3.65 11.26 -1.97
C ILE A 123 -4.48 10.66 -0.83
N MET A 124 -4.30 9.37 -0.56
CA MET A 124 -4.99 8.71 0.53
C MET A 124 -4.38 9.12 1.87
N GLY A 125 -5.24 9.35 2.86
CA GLY A 125 -4.80 9.74 4.20
C GLY A 125 -3.77 8.77 4.79
N GLY A 126 -2.69 9.31 5.38
CA GLY A 126 -1.56 8.51 5.88
C GLY A 126 -0.44 8.28 4.87
N SER A 127 -0.63 8.67 3.59
CA SER A 127 0.42 8.69 2.58
C SER A 127 0.95 10.11 2.39
N GLN A 128 2.23 10.23 2.06
CA GLN A 128 2.88 11.48 1.68
C GLN A 128 3.39 11.38 0.24
N VAL A 129 3.29 12.46 -0.51
CA VAL A 129 3.77 12.54 -1.88
C VAL A 129 4.78 13.67 -1.99
N GLU A 130 5.98 13.33 -2.44
CA GLU A 130 7.06 14.26 -2.73
C GLU A 130 7.36 14.26 -4.23
N VAL A 131 7.55 15.44 -4.81
CA VAL A 131 7.91 15.60 -6.22
C VAL A 131 9.34 16.10 -6.33
N LYS A 132 10.19 15.36 -7.05
CA LYS A 132 11.58 15.72 -7.34
C LYS A 132 11.80 15.71 -8.86
N GLY A 133 11.60 16.86 -9.50
CA GLY A 133 11.63 16.95 -10.96
C GLY A 133 10.55 16.05 -11.59
N ASP A 134 10.96 15.07 -12.37
CA ASP A 134 10.07 14.11 -13.03
C ASP A 134 9.78 12.87 -12.16
N THR A 135 10.35 12.81 -10.96
CA THR A 135 10.16 11.68 -10.04
C THR A 135 9.13 12.04 -8.98
N VAL A 136 8.16 11.15 -8.79
CA VAL A 136 7.15 11.22 -7.73
C VAL A 136 7.42 10.10 -6.75
N ILE A 137 7.61 10.44 -5.49
CA ILE A 137 7.87 9.50 -4.39
C ILE A 137 6.65 9.48 -3.50
N VAL A 138 6.06 8.30 -3.30
CA VAL A 138 4.91 8.07 -2.42
C VAL A 138 5.38 7.26 -1.24
N THR A 139 5.26 7.80 -0.03
CA THR A 139 5.68 7.15 1.21
C THR A 139 4.54 7.00 2.20
N GLY A 140 4.62 6.02 3.09
CA GLY A 140 3.65 5.81 4.17
C GLY A 140 3.88 4.52 4.94
N ILE A 141 3.17 4.40 6.06
CA ILE A 141 3.24 3.23 6.93
C ILE A 141 2.23 2.13 6.53
N ASP A 142 1.19 2.49 5.79
CA ASP A 142 0.18 1.53 5.31
C ASP A 142 0.38 1.25 3.82
N LYS A 143 0.76 0.02 3.51
CA LYS A 143 1.01 -0.45 2.14
C LYS A 143 -0.19 -0.23 1.20
N GLU A 144 -1.42 -0.37 1.72
CA GLU A 144 -2.62 -0.23 0.90
C GLU A 144 -2.88 1.23 0.55
N LEU A 145 -2.71 2.14 1.51
CA LEU A 145 -2.88 3.58 1.28
C LEU A 145 -1.82 4.13 0.31
N VAL A 146 -0.57 3.70 0.48
CA VAL A 146 0.53 4.03 -0.45
C VAL A 146 0.23 3.46 -1.84
N GLY A 147 -0.17 2.19 -1.93
CA GLY A 147 -0.53 1.54 -3.18
C GLY A 147 -1.74 2.18 -3.86
N GLN A 148 -2.77 2.57 -3.11
CA GLN A 148 -3.95 3.25 -3.65
C GLN A 148 -3.61 4.66 -4.14
N THR A 149 -2.75 5.39 -3.40
CA THR A 149 -2.27 6.72 -3.83
C THR A 149 -1.50 6.61 -5.16
N MET A 150 -0.59 5.64 -5.25
CA MET A 150 0.14 5.35 -6.48
C MET A 150 -0.81 5.03 -7.65
N ALA A 151 -1.79 4.16 -7.43
CA ALA A 151 -2.78 3.79 -8.45
C ALA A 151 -3.64 4.99 -8.88
N ASN A 152 -4.01 5.88 -7.96
CA ASN A 152 -4.74 7.11 -8.28
C ASN A 152 -3.93 8.03 -9.20
N ILE A 153 -2.61 8.15 -8.96
CA ILE A 153 -1.69 8.95 -9.79
C ILE A 153 -1.60 8.34 -11.20
N GLU A 154 -1.40 7.04 -11.29
CA GLU A 154 -1.32 6.32 -12.57
C GLU A 154 -2.63 6.44 -13.36
N GLN A 155 -3.77 6.27 -12.72
CA GLN A 155 -5.09 6.40 -13.36
C GLN A 155 -5.40 7.84 -13.80
N ALA A 156 -4.96 8.85 -13.05
CA ALA A 156 -5.12 10.25 -13.41
C ALA A 156 -4.38 10.60 -14.70
N THR A 157 -3.26 9.93 -14.98
CA THR A 157 -2.46 10.14 -16.20
C THR A 157 -2.72 9.11 -17.30
N LYS A 158 -3.82 8.36 -17.20
CA LYS A 158 -4.20 7.44 -18.28
C LYS A 158 -4.57 8.20 -19.53
N VAL A 159 -3.93 7.86 -20.65
CA VAL A 159 -4.23 8.41 -21.97
C VAL A 159 -5.63 7.95 -22.42
N ARG A 160 -6.46 8.90 -22.86
CA ARG A 160 -7.83 8.65 -23.36
C ARG A 160 -8.03 9.43 -24.64
N GLY A 161 -8.67 8.81 -25.65
CA GLY A 161 -8.98 9.46 -26.92
C GLY A 161 -7.80 9.57 -27.91
N PHE A 162 -6.64 9.01 -27.56
CA PHE A 162 -5.45 8.96 -28.42
C PHE A 162 -4.96 7.53 -28.58
N ASP A 163 -4.21 7.26 -29.64
CA ASP A 163 -3.55 5.96 -29.83
C ASP A 163 -2.42 5.78 -28.81
N VAL A 164 -2.61 4.86 -27.87
CA VAL A 164 -1.65 4.56 -26.78
C VAL A 164 -0.31 3.99 -27.28
N ARG A 165 -0.23 3.55 -28.54
CA ARG A 165 1.03 3.12 -29.17
C ARG A 165 1.94 4.29 -29.51
N VAL A 166 1.34 5.46 -29.74
CA VAL A 166 2.04 6.71 -30.07
C VAL A 166 2.20 7.59 -28.85
N PHE A 167 1.10 7.78 -28.10
CA PHE A 167 1.07 8.63 -26.91
C PHE A 167 1.28 7.76 -25.67
N GLN A 168 2.53 7.67 -25.21
CA GLN A 168 2.93 6.91 -24.04
C GLN A 168 3.19 7.79 -22.81
N ASP A 169 2.72 9.03 -22.86
CA ASP A 169 2.82 9.99 -21.77
C ASP A 169 2.08 9.49 -20.53
N GLY A 170 2.64 9.69 -19.36
CA GLY A 170 2.04 9.23 -18.10
C GLY A 170 2.99 9.25 -16.93
N ILE A 171 2.49 8.87 -15.76
CA ILE A 171 3.31 8.67 -14.57
C ILE A 171 3.29 7.18 -14.24
N TYR A 172 4.44 6.54 -14.31
CA TYR A 172 4.58 5.09 -14.20
C TYR A 172 5.39 4.69 -12.98
N LEU A 173 5.03 3.58 -12.36
CA LEU A 173 5.79 3.00 -11.27
C LEU A 173 7.13 2.47 -11.78
N VAL A 174 8.21 2.80 -11.05
CA VAL A 174 9.59 2.36 -11.36
C VAL A 174 10.11 1.40 -10.30
N ASP A 175 9.88 1.71 -9.01
CA ASP A 175 10.44 0.93 -7.90
C ASP A 175 9.45 0.88 -6.73
N LYS A 176 9.52 -0.24 -5.97
CA LYS A 176 8.75 -0.47 -4.72
C LYS A 176 9.70 -0.97 -3.64
N ARG A 177 9.76 -0.25 -2.54
CA ARG A 177 10.53 -0.64 -1.35
C ARG A 177 9.66 -0.76 -0.13
#